data_cec046690569ec8215314a8e42cb0282
#
_entry.id   cec046690569ec8215314a8e42cb0282
#
_cell.length_a   1.000
_cell.length_b   1.000
_cell.length_c   1.000
_cell.angle_alpha   90.00
_cell.angle_beta   90.00
_cell.angle_gamma   90.00
#
_symmetry.space_group_name_H-M   'P 1'
#
loop_
_entity.id
_entity.type
_entity.pdbx_description
1 polymer ?
#
loop_
_entity_poly.entity_id
_entity_poly.type
_entity_poly.pdbx_seq_one_letter_code
_entity_poly.pdbx_strand_id
1 'polypeptide(L)'
;ILNLTGSTSYYLWNGTEEYYKKLRKAYLDLKSTDHTEYLYFAFFTLSAATLEYSLNYIIAEYCVSKFNPENYKRYCEEYIGLKFRSKLFMLPHIISEGKFSMNEEHHSFKLLEELITLRNRILHNKEYLREFSLPLNGQLDSDVLTFPSKENQINFELKIDTNFIDTLTKEKCLEFAVALGDFKELIMMPALTNGLNE
;
A
#
# COMPACT_ATOMS: atom_id res chain seq x y z
N ILE A 1 -14.76 2.60 -21.25
CA ILE A 1 -16.19 2.94 -21.05
C ILE A 1 -16.32 4.42 -21.32
N LEU A 2 -17.16 4.78 -22.26
CA LEU A 2 -17.46 6.16 -22.62
C LEU A 2 -18.85 6.50 -22.08
N ASN A 3 -18.92 7.45 -21.17
CA ASN A 3 -20.21 7.91 -20.66
C ASN A 3 -20.51 9.31 -21.20
N LEU A 4 -21.60 9.45 -21.92
CA LEU A 4 -22.01 10.69 -22.58
C LEU A 4 -23.13 11.36 -21.77
N THR A 5 -22.85 12.54 -21.22
CA THR A 5 -23.86 13.37 -20.55
C THR A 5 -23.86 14.76 -21.18
N GLY A 6 -24.87 15.05 -22.01
CA GLY A 6 -24.95 16.33 -22.70
C GLY A 6 -23.73 16.60 -23.61
N SER A 7 -23.05 17.72 -23.43
CA SER A 7 -21.84 18.10 -24.16
C SER A 7 -20.54 17.57 -23.55
N THR A 8 -20.59 16.87 -22.41
CA THR A 8 -19.40 16.40 -21.69
C THR A 8 -19.30 14.88 -21.79
N SER A 9 -18.14 14.39 -22.24
CA SER A 9 -17.81 12.97 -22.32
C SER A 9 -16.71 12.64 -21.31
N TYR A 10 -16.87 11.51 -20.62
CA TYR A 10 -15.87 11.00 -19.69
C TYR A 10 -15.27 9.71 -20.22
N TYR A 11 -13.96 9.62 -20.20
CA TYR A 11 -13.21 8.43 -20.58
C TYR A 11 -12.50 7.85 -19.36
N LEU A 12 -12.83 6.60 -19.02
CA LEU A 12 -12.13 5.85 -17.98
C LEU A 12 -10.94 5.12 -18.64
N TRP A 13 -9.73 5.63 -18.37
CA TRP A 13 -8.51 5.02 -18.88
C TRP A 13 -8.01 3.92 -17.94
N ASN A 14 -7.81 2.71 -18.49
CA ASN A 14 -7.23 1.60 -17.74
C ASN A 14 -5.71 1.56 -17.90
N GLY A 15 -5.00 2.07 -16.92
CA GLY A 15 -3.53 2.00 -16.83
C GLY A 15 -3.00 0.82 -16.00
N THR A 16 -3.88 -0.03 -15.47
CA THR A 16 -3.48 -1.13 -14.58
C THR A 16 -2.44 -2.04 -15.22
N GLU A 17 -2.65 -2.44 -16.48
CA GLU A 17 -1.68 -3.28 -17.21
C GLU A 17 -0.29 -2.63 -17.33
N GLU A 18 -0.23 -1.32 -17.54
CA GLU A 18 1.05 -0.62 -17.66
C GLU A 18 1.80 -0.59 -16.30
N TYR A 19 1.09 -0.45 -15.19
CA TYR A 19 1.68 -0.56 -13.86
C TYR A 19 2.22 -1.97 -13.61
N TYR A 20 1.45 -3.01 -13.92
CA TYR A 20 1.92 -4.41 -13.77
C TYR A 20 3.06 -4.77 -14.71
N LYS A 21 3.10 -4.26 -15.95
CA LYS A 21 4.25 -4.44 -16.86
C LYS A 21 5.52 -3.81 -16.28
N LYS A 22 5.43 -2.59 -15.75
CA LYS A 22 6.56 -1.91 -15.10
C LYS A 22 7.00 -2.64 -13.83
N LEU A 23 6.05 -3.09 -13.01
CA LEU A 23 6.32 -3.87 -11.81
C LEU A 23 7.03 -5.19 -12.15
N ARG A 24 6.57 -5.90 -13.20
CA ARG A 24 7.23 -7.12 -13.67
C ARG A 24 8.67 -6.86 -14.11
N LYS A 25 8.93 -5.77 -14.83
CA LYS A 25 10.29 -5.39 -15.24
C LYS A 25 11.15 -5.12 -14.01
N ALA A 26 10.68 -4.31 -13.08
CA ALA A 26 11.40 -4.03 -11.83
C ALA A 26 11.66 -5.30 -11.00
N TYR A 27 10.72 -6.26 -10.99
CA TYR A 27 10.92 -7.58 -10.37
C TYR A 27 12.05 -8.38 -11.01
N LEU A 28 12.15 -8.37 -12.33
CA LEU A 28 13.21 -9.08 -13.04
C LEU A 28 14.59 -8.40 -12.79
N ASP A 29 14.63 -7.08 -12.79
CA ASP A 29 15.81 -6.31 -12.45
C ASP A 29 16.29 -6.62 -11.02
N LEU A 30 15.34 -6.68 -10.07
CA LEU A 30 15.61 -7.02 -8.68
C LEU A 30 16.17 -8.45 -8.51
N LYS A 31 15.69 -9.41 -9.32
CA LYS A 31 16.20 -10.79 -9.31
C LYS A 31 17.62 -10.91 -9.87
N SER A 32 17.94 -10.11 -10.88
CA SER A 32 19.21 -10.21 -11.63
C SER A 32 20.36 -9.45 -11.01
N THR A 33 20.10 -8.50 -10.10
CA THR A 33 21.12 -7.61 -9.54
C THR A 33 21.41 -7.96 -8.09
N ASP A 34 22.69 -8.13 -7.77
CA ASP A 34 23.17 -8.20 -6.40
C ASP A 34 23.43 -6.77 -5.89
N HIS A 35 22.77 -6.40 -4.82
CA HIS A 35 23.01 -5.22 -3.99
C HIS A 35 22.76 -3.84 -4.61
N THR A 36 21.48 -3.39 -4.50
CA THR A 36 21.20 -1.96 -4.61
C THR A 36 19.98 -1.63 -3.77
N GLU A 37 20.18 -1.13 -2.57
CA GLU A 37 19.14 -0.74 -1.62
C GLU A 37 18.10 0.21 -2.23
N TYR A 38 18.54 1.12 -3.11
CA TYR A 38 17.61 2.00 -3.82
C TYR A 38 16.62 1.25 -4.73
N LEU A 39 16.99 0.06 -5.26
CA LEU A 39 16.07 -0.75 -6.05
C LEU A 39 14.96 -1.35 -5.19
N TYR A 40 15.25 -1.71 -3.95
CA TYR A 40 14.22 -2.18 -3.02
C TYR A 40 13.22 -1.09 -2.74
N PHE A 41 13.70 0.13 -2.48
CA PHE A 41 12.84 1.28 -2.27
C PHE A 41 12.02 1.63 -3.52
N ALA A 42 12.64 1.63 -4.70
CA ALA A 42 11.96 1.90 -5.98
C ALA A 42 10.89 0.83 -6.27
N PHE A 43 11.22 -0.45 -6.07
CA PHE A 43 10.29 -1.57 -6.24
C PHE A 43 9.12 -1.48 -5.26
N PHE A 44 9.41 -1.22 -4.00
CA PHE A 44 8.40 -1.03 -2.95
C PHE A 44 7.44 0.12 -3.31
N THR A 45 7.98 1.27 -3.70
CA THR A 45 7.17 2.44 -4.09
C THR A 45 6.28 2.13 -5.30
N LEU A 46 6.83 1.46 -6.31
CA LEU A 46 6.08 1.02 -7.48
C LEU A 46 5.00 0.00 -7.12
N SER A 47 5.29 -0.93 -6.19
CA SER A 47 4.34 -1.93 -5.69
C SER A 47 3.15 -1.26 -5.01
N ALA A 48 3.40 -0.31 -4.12
CA ALA A 48 2.36 0.44 -3.44
C ALA A 48 1.52 1.28 -4.41
N ALA A 49 2.16 1.96 -5.37
CA ALA A 49 1.48 2.72 -6.42
C ALA A 49 0.63 1.81 -7.32
N THR A 50 1.12 0.62 -7.67
CA THR A 50 0.38 -0.36 -8.47
C THR A 50 -0.88 -0.83 -7.74
N LEU A 51 -0.77 -1.15 -6.46
CA LEU A 51 -1.92 -1.54 -5.64
C LEU A 51 -2.96 -0.41 -5.54
N GLU A 52 -2.51 0.80 -5.19
CA GLU A 52 -3.40 1.95 -5.02
C GLU A 52 -4.12 2.31 -6.32
N TYR A 53 -3.39 2.32 -7.44
CA TYR A 53 -3.97 2.57 -8.76
C TYR A 53 -5.02 1.50 -9.11
N SER A 54 -4.69 0.22 -8.90
CA SER A 54 -5.61 -0.88 -9.22
C SER A 54 -6.90 -0.81 -8.41
N LEU A 55 -6.81 -0.54 -7.10
CA LEU A 55 -7.99 -0.36 -6.25
C LEU A 55 -8.86 0.81 -6.72
N ASN A 56 -8.25 1.95 -7.00
CA ASN A 56 -8.97 3.14 -7.46
C ASN A 56 -9.62 2.91 -8.83
N TYR A 57 -8.93 2.24 -9.75
CA TYR A 57 -9.46 1.92 -11.07
C TYR A 57 -10.70 1.03 -10.98
N ILE A 58 -10.63 -0.07 -10.21
CA ILE A 58 -11.74 -1.02 -10.07
C ILE A 58 -12.95 -0.34 -9.41
N ILE A 59 -12.73 0.47 -8.39
CA ILE A 59 -13.78 1.26 -7.76
C ILE A 59 -14.43 2.22 -8.77
N ALA A 60 -13.63 2.91 -9.59
CA ALA A 60 -14.14 3.80 -10.62
C ALA A 60 -14.94 3.06 -11.68
N GLU A 61 -14.46 1.89 -12.13
CA GLU A 61 -15.16 1.03 -13.09
C GLU A 61 -16.50 0.55 -12.54
N TYR A 62 -16.53 0.11 -11.28
CA TYR A 62 -17.76 -0.24 -10.58
C TYR A 62 -18.74 0.93 -10.53
N CYS A 63 -18.28 2.11 -10.11
CA CYS A 63 -19.16 3.28 -10.02
C CYS A 63 -19.76 3.68 -11.37
N VAL A 64 -18.95 3.65 -12.43
CA VAL A 64 -19.42 3.97 -13.80
C VAL A 64 -20.42 2.95 -14.31
N SER A 65 -20.29 1.68 -13.92
CA SER A 65 -21.21 0.61 -14.34
C SER A 65 -22.53 0.59 -13.58
N LYS A 66 -22.50 0.98 -12.29
CA LYS A 66 -23.65 0.81 -11.37
C LYS A 66 -24.49 2.06 -11.16
N PHE A 67 -23.87 3.23 -11.23
CA PHE A 67 -24.57 4.48 -10.96
C PHE A 67 -24.91 5.21 -12.27
N ASN A 68 -26.02 5.96 -12.23
CA ASN A 68 -26.40 6.76 -13.38
C ASN A 68 -25.40 7.91 -13.66
N PRO A 69 -25.39 8.48 -14.87
CA PRO A 69 -24.44 9.52 -15.28
C PRO A 69 -24.39 10.75 -14.36
N GLU A 70 -25.47 11.05 -13.66
CA GLU A 70 -25.55 12.21 -12.77
C GLU A 70 -24.86 11.97 -11.42
N ASN A 71 -24.81 10.72 -10.97
CA ASN A 71 -24.40 10.37 -9.61
C ASN A 71 -23.07 9.63 -9.52
N TYR A 72 -22.62 8.91 -10.61
CA TYR A 72 -21.44 8.05 -10.53
C TYR A 72 -20.18 8.80 -10.05
N LYS A 73 -20.00 10.05 -10.48
CA LYS A 73 -18.82 10.86 -10.11
C LYS A 73 -18.75 11.08 -8.59
N ARG A 74 -19.87 11.43 -7.98
CA ARG A 74 -19.94 11.64 -6.53
C ARG A 74 -19.62 10.35 -5.76
N TYR A 75 -20.23 9.23 -6.14
CA TYR A 75 -19.95 7.94 -5.51
C TYR A 75 -18.50 7.50 -5.73
N CYS A 76 -17.96 7.73 -6.92
CA CYS A 76 -16.56 7.44 -7.24
C CYS A 76 -15.61 8.25 -6.34
N GLU A 77 -15.84 9.55 -6.18
CA GLU A 77 -15.05 10.43 -5.31
C GLU A 77 -15.08 9.97 -3.85
N GLU A 78 -16.27 9.61 -3.33
CA GLU A 78 -16.43 9.11 -1.96
C GLU A 78 -15.71 7.76 -1.74
N TYR A 79 -15.88 6.79 -2.63
CA TYR A 79 -15.19 5.51 -2.50
C TYR A 79 -13.68 5.61 -2.70
N ILE A 80 -13.20 6.42 -3.66
CA ILE A 80 -11.77 6.67 -3.86
C ILE A 80 -11.18 7.46 -2.68
N GLY A 81 -11.98 8.29 -2.01
CA GLY A 81 -11.61 9.01 -0.79
C GLY A 81 -11.40 8.13 0.45
N LEU A 82 -11.83 6.86 0.43
CA LEU A 82 -11.59 5.94 1.53
C LEU A 82 -10.08 5.78 1.79
N LYS A 83 -9.72 5.53 3.04
CA LYS A 83 -8.34 5.21 3.42
C LYS A 83 -7.84 4.00 2.61
N PHE A 84 -6.58 3.99 2.24
CA PHE A 84 -6.00 2.95 1.38
C PHE A 84 -6.28 1.52 1.90
N ARG A 85 -6.05 1.27 3.20
CA ARG A 85 -6.39 -0.02 3.83
C ARG A 85 -7.88 -0.34 3.73
N SER A 86 -8.74 0.66 3.93
CA SER A 86 -10.20 0.47 3.84
C SER A 86 -10.63 0.11 2.42
N LYS A 87 -10.01 0.69 1.40
CA LYS A 87 -10.25 0.30 0.00
C LYS A 87 -9.89 -1.16 -0.25
N LEU A 88 -8.72 -1.61 0.21
CA LEU A 88 -8.30 -3.01 0.06
C LEU A 88 -9.30 -3.97 0.72
N PHE A 89 -9.70 -3.67 1.95
CA PHE A 89 -10.63 -4.51 2.72
C PHE A 89 -12.03 -4.53 2.12
N MET A 90 -12.54 -3.36 1.73
CA MET A 90 -13.93 -3.22 1.28
C MET A 90 -14.15 -3.59 -0.19
N LEU A 91 -13.09 -3.66 -1.00
CA LEU A 91 -13.22 -3.83 -2.44
C LEU A 91 -14.08 -5.03 -2.85
N PRO A 92 -13.85 -6.28 -2.36
CA PRO A 92 -14.68 -7.41 -2.74
C PRO A 92 -16.15 -7.21 -2.39
N HIS A 93 -16.42 -6.63 -1.22
CA HIS A 93 -17.76 -6.34 -0.76
C HIS A 93 -18.47 -5.31 -1.65
N ILE A 94 -17.77 -4.24 -2.05
CA ILE A 94 -18.32 -3.19 -2.92
C ILE A 94 -18.65 -3.76 -4.29
N ILE A 95 -17.68 -4.41 -4.97
CA ILE A 95 -17.86 -4.85 -6.36
C ILE A 95 -18.78 -6.06 -6.49
N SER A 96 -18.95 -6.85 -5.45
CA SER A 96 -19.85 -8.00 -5.42
C SER A 96 -21.22 -7.70 -4.81
N GLU A 97 -21.48 -6.43 -4.47
CA GLU A 97 -22.72 -6.01 -3.79
C GLU A 97 -23.01 -6.82 -2.52
N GLY A 98 -21.96 -7.04 -1.72
CA GLY A 98 -22.04 -7.73 -0.44
C GLY A 98 -21.98 -9.26 -0.50
N LYS A 99 -21.85 -9.87 -1.68
CA LYS A 99 -21.79 -11.34 -1.83
C LYS A 99 -20.46 -11.92 -1.35
N PHE A 100 -19.37 -11.15 -1.44
CA PHE A 100 -18.04 -11.56 -1.06
C PHE A 100 -17.42 -10.59 -0.06
N SER A 101 -16.57 -11.11 0.82
CA SER A 101 -15.76 -10.34 1.76
C SER A 101 -14.30 -10.74 1.66
N MET A 102 -13.40 -9.83 2.04
CA MET A 102 -11.98 -10.14 2.10
C MET A 102 -11.69 -11.12 3.22
N ASN A 103 -10.87 -12.13 2.92
CA ASN A 103 -10.33 -13.02 3.95
C ASN A 103 -9.07 -12.38 4.56
N GLU A 104 -9.21 -11.76 5.73
CA GLU A 104 -8.13 -11.08 6.43
C GLU A 104 -7.03 -12.03 6.91
N GLU A 105 -7.33 -13.31 7.06
CA GLU A 105 -6.33 -14.32 7.44
C GLU A 105 -5.48 -14.80 6.26
N HIS A 106 -5.88 -14.49 5.03
CA HIS A 106 -5.11 -14.89 3.86
C HIS A 106 -3.74 -14.21 3.84
N HIS A 107 -2.69 -15.00 3.55
CA HIS A 107 -1.31 -14.53 3.59
C HIS A 107 -1.06 -13.31 2.70
N SER A 108 -1.56 -13.34 1.46
CA SER A 108 -1.39 -12.23 0.51
C SER A 108 -2.11 -10.97 0.97
N PHE A 109 -3.26 -11.07 1.66
CA PHE A 109 -3.92 -9.90 2.24
C PHE A 109 -3.05 -9.27 3.32
N LYS A 110 -2.50 -10.06 4.24
CA LYS A 110 -1.60 -9.56 5.29
C LYS A 110 -0.35 -8.86 4.72
N LEU A 111 0.22 -9.40 3.64
CA LEU A 111 1.34 -8.77 2.94
C LEU A 111 0.94 -7.44 2.27
N LEU A 112 -0.23 -7.37 1.64
CA LEU A 112 -0.71 -6.12 1.05
C LEU A 112 -1.04 -5.06 2.13
N GLU A 113 -1.55 -5.47 3.27
CA GLU A 113 -1.78 -4.61 4.42
C GLU A 113 -0.45 -4.08 5.01
N GLU A 114 0.56 -4.94 5.09
CA GLU A 114 1.91 -4.57 5.48
C GLU A 114 2.52 -3.57 4.48
N LEU A 115 2.38 -3.81 3.18
CA LEU A 115 2.81 -2.90 2.12
C LEU A 115 2.19 -1.51 2.29
N ILE A 116 0.88 -1.42 2.57
CA ILE A 116 0.19 -0.16 2.83
C ILE A 116 0.72 0.52 4.08
N THR A 117 0.95 -0.25 5.15
CA THR A 117 1.46 0.28 6.43
C THR A 117 2.86 0.85 6.26
N LEU A 118 3.77 0.12 5.63
CA LEU A 118 5.12 0.57 5.33
C LEU A 118 5.12 1.80 4.42
N ARG A 119 4.29 1.81 3.37
CA ARG A 119 4.15 2.98 2.48
C ARG A 119 3.75 4.23 3.26
N ASN A 120 2.78 4.10 4.17
CA ASN A 120 2.33 5.22 4.97
C ASN A 120 3.41 5.73 5.94
N ARG A 121 4.23 4.83 6.48
CA ARG A 121 5.37 5.21 7.34
C ARG A 121 6.47 5.89 6.53
N ILE A 122 6.83 5.36 5.36
CA ILE A 122 7.93 5.86 4.53
C ILE A 122 7.55 7.19 3.84
N LEU A 123 6.38 7.26 3.19
CA LEU A 123 6.00 8.41 2.37
C LEU A 123 5.32 9.53 3.17
N HIS A 124 4.69 9.21 4.27
CA HIS A 124 4.04 10.19 5.13
C HIS A 124 4.72 10.28 6.49
N ASN A 125 6.04 10.18 6.50
CA ASN A 125 6.84 10.18 7.72
C ASN A 125 6.33 11.27 8.69
N LYS A 126 5.48 10.86 9.62
CA LYS A 126 4.94 11.72 10.68
C LYS A 126 5.74 11.58 11.97
N GLU A 127 6.72 10.71 11.97
CA GLU A 127 7.54 10.37 13.13
C GLU A 127 8.83 11.22 13.17
N TYR A 128 8.69 12.56 12.99
CA TYR A 128 9.81 13.49 13.18
C TYR A 128 10.19 13.66 14.64
N LEU A 129 9.27 13.36 15.55
CA LEU A 129 9.46 13.47 16.98
C LEU A 129 9.15 12.11 17.60
N ARG A 130 10.15 11.54 18.23
CA ARG A 130 9.98 10.37 19.10
C ARG A 130 10.07 10.86 20.54
N GLU A 131 8.97 10.66 21.27
CA GLU A 131 8.96 10.89 22.71
C GLU A 131 9.54 9.66 23.39
N PHE A 132 10.58 9.86 24.17
CA PHE A 132 11.09 8.86 25.11
C PHE A 132 11.28 9.49 26.47
N SER A 133 10.92 8.76 27.50
CA SER A 133 11.09 9.22 28.86
C SER A 133 12.47 8.81 29.36
N LEU A 134 13.30 9.80 29.70
CA LEU A 134 14.54 9.54 30.40
C LEU A 134 14.21 9.11 31.84
N PRO A 135 14.86 8.06 32.34
CA PRO A 135 14.80 7.77 33.76
C PRO A 135 15.29 8.95 34.59
N LEU A 136 14.80 9.09 35.80
CA LEU A 136 15.25 10.12 36.73
C LEU A 136 16.79 10.08 36.81
N ASN A 137 17.44 11.21 36.54
CA ASN A 137 18.89 11.39 36.50
C ASN A 137 19.65 10.77 35.30
N GLY A 138 18.94 10.32 34.24
CA GLY A 138 19.59 9.96 32.98
C GLY A 138 20.04 11.21 32.22
N GLN A 139 21.23 11.15 31.60
CA GLN A 139 21.75 12.16 30.69
C GLN A 139 21.99 11.53 29.32
N LEU A 140 21.58 12.25 28.27
CA LEU A 140 21.83 11.84 26.89
C LEU A 140 22.93 12.74 26.33
N ASP A 141 24.07 12.14 25.95
CA ASP A 141 25.15 12.81 25.26
C ASP A 141 25.36 12.12 23.92
N SER A 142 25.08 12.82 22.84
CA SER A 142 25.01 12.26 21.49
C SER A 142 24.04 11.06 21.43
N ASP A 143 24.52 9.86 21.19
CA ASP A 143 23.72 8.63 21.14
C ASP A 143 23.90 7.76 22.39
N VAL A 144 24.57 8.28 23.42
CA VAL A 144 24.89 7.55 24.67
C VAL A 144 24.01 8.05 25.81
N LEU A 145 23.16 7.17 26.30
CA LEU A 145 22.35 7.42 27.48
C LEU A 145 23.12 6.95 28.73
N THR A 146 23.44 7.89 29.61
CA THR A 146 24.17 7.64 30.83
C THR A 146 23.23 7.70 32.02
N PHE A 147 23.20 6.63 32.83
CA PHE A 147 22.51 6.58 34.12
C PHE A 147 23.52 6.63 35.26
N PRO A 148 23.48 7.62 36.14
CA PRO A 148 24.27 7.57 37.33
C PRO A 148 23.70 6.50 38.27
N SER A 149 24.43 5.41 38.45
CA SER A 149 24.16 4.46 39.51
C SER A 149 25.07 4.76 40.73
N LYS A 150 24.66 4.34 41.93
CA LYS A 150 25.45 4.56 43.15
C LYS A 150 26.81 3.87 43.09
N GLU A 151 27.03 2.90 42.22
CA GLU A 151 28.23 2.08 42.16
C GLU A 151 28.95 2.11 40.81
N ASN A 152 28.26 2.32 39.69
CA ASN A 152 28.86 2.41 38.37
C ASN A 152 27.99 3.22 37.40
N GLN A 153 28.63 3.93 36.47
CA GLN A 153 27.92 4.51 35.35
C GLN A 153 27.58 3.39 34.36
N ILE A 154 26.29 3.19 34.10
CA ILE A 154 25.83 2.24 33.08
C ILE A 154 25.54 3.05 31.82
N ASN A 155 26.33 2.82 30.80
CA ASN A 155 26.13 3.44 29.50
C ASN A 155 25.30 2.50 28.60
N PHE A 156 24.20 3.00 28.05
CA PHE A 156 23.41 2.32 27.06
C PHE A 156 23.53 3.07 25.73
N GLU A 157 23.92 2.39 24.70
CA GLU A 157 23.81 2.91 23.34
C GLU A 157 22.34 2.93 22.93
N LEU A 158 21.80 4.12 22.69
CA LEU A 158 20.46 4.27 22.16
C LEU A 158 20.51 3.94 20.66
N LYS A 159 20.24 2.70 20.28
CA LYS A 159 19.96 2.36 18.90
C LYS A 159 18.59 2.93 18.53
N ILE A 160 18.60 4.19 18.10
CA ILE A 160 17.43 4.79 17.46
C ILE A 160 17.33 4.14 16.09
N ASP A 161 16.44 3.18 15.96
CA ASP A 161 16.14 2.52 14.69
C ASP A 161 15.43 3.54 13.79
N THR A 162 16.23 4.38 13.12
CA THR A 162 15.77 5.59 12.43
C THR A 162 15.40 5.33 10.98
N ASN A 163 15.73 4.16 10.44
CA ASN A 163 15.66 3.99 9.00
C ASN A 163 14.80 2.79 8.59
N PHE A 164 13.49 3.01 8.47
CA PHE A 164 12.59 1.98 7.92
C PHE A 164 12.94 1.57 6.48
N ILE A 165 13.70 2.41 5.77
CA ILE A 165 14.16 2.12 4.42
C ILE A 165 15.14 0.95 4.46
N ASP A 166 15.97 0.87 5.49
CA ASP A 166 16.95 -0.21 5.67
C ASP A 166 16.30 -1.57 6.03
N THR A 167 15.02 -1.56 6.40
CA THR A 167 14.25 -2.80 6.65
C THR A 167 13.72 -3.44 5.38
N LEU A 168 13.81 -2.76 4.23
CA LEU A 168 13.41 -3.31 2.94
C LEU A 168 14.48 -4.26 2.41
N THR A 169 14.19 -5.55 2.43
CA THR A 169 15.05 -6.59 1.87
C THR A 169 14.53 -7.07 0.51
N LYS A 170 15.40 -7.75 -0.23
CA LYS A 170 15.05 -8.41 -1.48
C LYS A 170 13.90 -9.39 -1.29
N GLU A 171 13.95 -10.21 -0.25
CA GLU A 171 12.95 -11.21 0.10
C GLU A 171 11.59 -10.56 0.33
N LYS A 172 11.55 -9.48 1.11
CA LYS A 172 10.32 -8.73 1.37
C LYS A 172 9.72 -8.13 0.09
N CYS A 173 10.54 -7.61 -0.80
CA CYS A 173 10.09 -7.13 -2.10
C CYS A 173 9.50 -8.26 -2.96
N LEU A 174 10.11 -9.45 -2.93
CA LEU A 174 9.59 -10.61 -3.66
C LEU A 174 8.25 -11.10 -3.08
N GLU A 175 8.08 -11.07 -1.76
CA GLU A 175 6.80 -11.39 -1.10
C GLU A 175 5.68 -10.43 -1.55
N PHE A 176 5.96 -9.11 -1.60
CA PHE A 176 5.01 -8.13 -2.11
C PHE A 176 4.66 -8.37 -3.59
N ALA A 177 5.63 -8.79 -4.41
CA ALA A 177 5.35 -9.12 -5.80
C ALA A 177 4.38 -10.29 -5.95
N VAL A 178 4.54 -11.34 -5.13
CA VAL A 178 3.63 -12.51 -5.11
C VAL A 178 2.24 -12.05 -4.67
N ALA A 179 2.12 -11.32 -3.57
CA ALA A 179 0.84 -10.83 -3.07
C ALA A 179 0.09 -9.94 -4.08
N LEU A 180 0.82 -9.11 -4.85
CA LEU A 180 0.24 -8.30 -5.93
C LEU A 180 -0.18 -9.16 -7.14
N GLY A 181 0.51 -10.26 -7.40
CA GLY A 181 0.11 -11.25 -8.39
C GLY A 181 -1.21 -11.90 -8.02
N ASP A 182 -1.33 -12.40 -6.79
CA ASP A 182 -2.56 -12.99 -6.26
C ASP A 182 -3.72 -11.99 -6.28
N PHE A 183 -3.45 -10.73 -5.91
CA PHE A 183 -4.44 -9.67 -5.98
C PHE A 183 -4.90 -9.42 -7.41
N LYS A 184 -3.98 -9.40 -8.39
CA LYS A 184 -4.32 -9.25 -9.80
C LYS A 184 -5.24 -10.39 -10.27
N GLU A 185 -4.92 -11.63 -9.91
CA GLU A 185 -5.74 -12.78 -10.25
C GLU A 185 -7.14 -12.68 -9.62
N LEU A 186 -7.21 -12.28 -8.34
CA LEU A 186 -8.49 -12.09 -7.65
C LEU A 186 -9.39 -11.08 -8.37
N ILE A 187 -8.86 -9.92 -8.73
CA ILE A 187 -9.66 -8.86 -9.38
C ILE A 187 -10.06 -9.18 -10.83
N MET A 188 -9.37 -10.14 -11.45
CA MET A 188 -9.70 -10.62 -12.79
C MET A 188 -10.65 -11.84 -12.77
N MET A 189 -11.05 -12.33 -11.60
CA MET A 189 -11.98 -13.46 -11.50
C MET A 189 -13.36 -13.10 -12.06
N PRO A 190 -13.91 -13.90 -13.02
CA PRO A 190 -15.24 -13.64 -13.61
C PRO A 190 -16.34 -13.57 -12.54
N ALA A 191 -16.22 -14.32 -11.45
CA ALA A 191 -17.20 -14.30 -10.35
C ALA A 191 -17.32 -12.95 -9.64
N LEU A 192 -16.22 -12.16 -9.60
CA LEU A 192 -16.24 -10.80 -9.06
C LEU A 192 -16.63 -9.77 -10.11
N THR A 193 -16.30 -10.01 -11.39
CA THR A 193 -16.52 -9.06 -12.48
C THR A 193 -17.87 -9.24 -13.19
N ASN A 194 -18.54 -10.38 -13.03
CA ASN A 194 -19.88 -10.59 -13.62
C ASN A 194 -20.94 -9.64 -13.06
N GLY A 195 -20.74 -9.08 -11.85
CA GLY A 195 -21.55 -7.98 -11.34
C GLY A 195 -21.30 -6.63 -12.04
N LEU A 196 -20.23 -6.50 -12.84
CA LEU A 196 -19.89 -5.28 -13.59
C LEU A 196 -20.49 -5.27 -15.02
N ASN A 197 -20.99 -6.42 -15.51
CA ASN A 197 -21.46 -6.60 -16.89
C ASN A 197 -22.98 -6.82 -17.00
N GLU A 198 -23.73 -6.85 -15.89
CA GLU A 198 -25.18 -6.82 -15.82
C GLU A 198 -25.68 -5.42 -15.46
#